data_f33d86ea8d143504eed21f459228a87c
#
_entry.id   f33d86ea8d143504eed21f459228a87c
#
_cell.length_a   1.000
_cell.length_b   1.000
_cell.length_c   1.000
_cell.angle_alpha   90.00
_cell.angle_beta   90.00
_cell.angle_gamma   90.00
#
_symmetry.space_group_name_H-M   'P 1'
#
loop_
_entity.id
_entity.type
_entity.pdbx_description
1 polymer ?
#
loop_
_entity_poly.entity_id
_entity_poly.type
_entity_poly.pdbx_seq_one_letter_code
_entity_poly.pdbx_strand_id
1 'polypeptide(L)'
;MGVLGSAPNQTNLPYGLAFDSLGALYIADSWNHRIQKVIIGTSTGITVAGQANAAKGNDSYNLYNPIHMAFDSNDNMYVSDRLNSRVQFFTRGNLSGTTVGGITGN
;
A
#
# COMPACT_ATOMS: atom_id res chain seq x y z
N MET A 1 2.89 -0.16 -15.63
CA MET A 1 3.74 -0.32 -14.44
C MET A 1 4.68 -1.49 -14.70
N GLY A 2 5.84 -1.30 -15.05
CA GLY A 2 6.83 -2.34 -15.35
C GLY A 2 8.24 -1.79 -15.31
N VAL A 3 8.35 -0.51 -14.98
CA VAL A 3 9.63 0.17 -14.91
C VAL A 3 9.92 0.49 -13.44
N LEU A 4 11.15 0.23 -13.01
CA LEU A 4 11.58 0.58 -11.66
C LEU A 4 11.55 2.08 -11.45
N GLY A 5 11.18 2.50 -10.26
CA GLY A 5 11.18 3.89 -9.85
C GLY A 5 9.96 4.22 -9.01
N SER A 6 9.76 5.49 -8.73
CA SER A 6 8.70 5.97 -7.84
C SER A 6 7.63 6.80 -8.53
N ALA A 7 7.72 7.01 -9.83
CA ALA A 7 6.67 7.71 -10.58
C ALA A 7 5.36 6.89 -10.56
N PRO A 8 4.20 7.48 -10.89
CA PRO A 8 2.93 6.77 -10.86
C PRO A 8 2.87 5.52 -11.74
N ASN A 9 3.69 5.46 -12.79
CA ASN A 9 3.77 4.29 -13.67
C ASN A 9 4.96 3.38 -13.35
N GLN A 10 5.59 3.54 -12.19
CA GLN A 10 6.79 2.81 -11.81
C GLN A 10 6.59 2.14 -10.47
N THR A 11 7.26 1.01 -10.26
CA THR A 11 7.29 0.30 -8.99
C THR A 11 8.73 -0.03 -8.63
N ASN A 12 8.95 -0.35 -7.36
CA ASN A 12 10.24 -0.83 -6.89
C ASN A 12 10.02 -2.02 -5.97
N LEU A 13 10.32 -3.22 -6.49
CA LEU A 13 10.07 -4.49 -5.82
C LEU A 13 8.62 -4.61 -5.35
N PRO A 14 7.66 -4.68 -6.28
CA PRO A 14 6.28 -4.96 -5.90
C PRO A 14 6.21 -6.35 -5.28
N TYR A 15 5.60 -6.46 -4.10
CA TYR A 15 5.66 -7.69 -3.33
C TYR A 15 4.32 -8.41 -3.29
N GLY A 16 3.30 -7.78 -2.72
CA GLY A 16 1.98 -8.35 -2.61
C GLY A 16 1.00 -7.68 -3.55
N LEU A 17 -0.08 -8.38 -3.87
CA LEU A 17 -1.18 -7.81 -4.63
C LEU A 17 -2.51 -8.35 -4.10
N ALA A 18 -3.58 -7.58 -4.30
CA ALA A 18 -4.92 -7.97 -3.89
C ALA A 18 -5.94 -7.22 -4.74
N PHE A 19 -7.18 -7.72 -4.72
CA PHE A 19 -8.30 -7.08 -5.41
C PHE A 19 -9.33 -6.62 -4.39
N ASP A 20 -9.96 -5.48 -4.65
CA ASP A 20 -11.13 -5.09 -3.86
C ASP A 20 -12.40 -5.77 -4.42
N SER A 21 -13.55 -5.46 -3.83
CA SER A 21 -14.81 -6.10 -4.22
C SER A 21 -15.26 -5.72 -5.64
N LEU A 22 -14.74 -4.64 -6.18
CA LEU A 22 -15.06 -4.18 -7.54
C LEU A 22 -14.05 -4.67 -8.57
N GLY A 23 -13.08 -5.50 -8.16
CA GLY A 23 -12.09 -6.07 -9.04
C GLY A 23 -10.90 -5.14 -9.35
N ALA A 24 -10.76 -4.05 -8.62
CA ALA A 24 -9.59 -3.19 -8.77
C ALA A 24 -8.36 -3.86 -8.16
N LEU A 25 -7.24 -3.75 -8.84
CA LEU A 25 -5.98 -4.37 -8.42
C LEU A 25 -5.14 -3.37 -7.63
N TYR A 26 -4.59 -3.83 -6.53
CA TYR A 26 -3.68 -3.06 -5.67
C TYR A 26 -2.36 -3.80 -5.55
N ILE A 27 -1.27 -3.05 -5.52
CA ILE A 27 0.08 -3.59 -5.43
C ILE A 27 0.79 -2.95 -4.24
N ALA A 28 1.44 -3.78 -3.43
CA ALA A 28 2.38 -3.30 -2.41
C ALA A 28 3.70 -2.94 -3.11
N ASP A 29 3.90 -1.66 -3.34
CA ASP A 29 5.10 -1.10 -3.95
C ASP A 29 6.14 -0.88 -2.85
N SER A 30 6.75 -1.98 -2.41
CA SER A 30 7.39 -2.11 -1.09
C SER A 30 8.54 -1.13 -0.88
N TRP A 31 9.45 -1.02 -1.82
CA TRP A 31 10.61 -0.12 -1.66
C TRP A 31 10.32 1.32 -2.07
N ASN A 32 9.09 1.61 -2.51
CA ASN A 32 8.59 2.97 -2.60
C ASN A 32 7.66 3.30 -1.42
N HIS A 33 7.53 2.38 -0.46
CA HIS A 33 6.83 2.59 0.80
C HIS A 33 5.38 3.06 0.62
N ARG A 34 4.68 2.40 -0.32
CA ARG A 34 3.30 2.79 -0.68
C ARG A 34 2.51 1.61 -1.20
N ILE A 35 1.19 1.77 -1.19
CA ILE A 35 0.27 0.88 -1.88
C ILE A 35 -0.29 1.65 -3.07
N GLN A 36 -0.20 1.05 -4.26
CA GLN A 36 -0.70 1.63 -5.51
C GLN A 36 -1.92 0.86 -5.99
N LYS A 37 -2.96 1.61 -6.37
CA LYS A 37 -4.10 1.05 -7.11
C LYS A 37 -3.80 1.17 -8.60
N VAL A 38 -3.89 0.06 -9.32
CA VAL A 38 -3.63 0.03 -10.76
C VAL A 38 -4.84 0.58 -11.50
N ILE A 39 -4.61 1.49 -12.43
CA ILE A 39 -5.66 1.99 -13.31
C ILE A 39 -5.69 1.10 -14.55
N ILE A 40 -6.75 0.30 -14.68
CA ILE A 40 -6.90 -0.66 -15.77
C ILE A 40 -6.92 0.09 -17.11
N GLY A 41 -6.17 -0.43 -18.07
CA GLY A 41 -6.08 0.16 -19.41
C GLY A 41 -5.01 1.25 -19.54
N THR A 42 -4.29 1.54 -18.45
CA THR A 42 -3.16 2.47 -18.46
C THR A 42 -1.95 1.82 -17.81
N SER A 43 -0.82 2.51 -17.84
CA SER A 43 0.37 2.08 -17.12
C SER A 43 0.60 2.88 -15.84
N THR A 44 -0.43 3.55 -15.33
CA THR A 44 -0.32 4.38 -14.14
C THR A 44 -1.02 3.77 -12.95
N GLY A 45 -0.68 4.23 -11.75
CA GLY A 45 -1.33 3.86 -10.51
C GLY A 45 -1.65 5.10 -9.68
N ILE A 46 -2.53 4.89 -8.69
CA ILE A 46 -2.90 5.91 -7.71
C ILE A 46 -2.40 5.44 -6.35
N THR A 47 -1.70 6.30 -5.62
CA THR A 47 -1.29 6.00 -4.25
C THR A 47 -2.51 6.02 -3.34
N VAL A 48 -2.77 4.89 -2.67
CA VAL A 48 -3.91 4.75 -1.74
C VAL A 48 -3.46 4.59 -0.29
N ALA A 49 -2.18 4.36 -0.05
CA ALA A 49 -1.57 4.36 1.28
C ALA A 49 -0.09 4.66 1.13
N GLY A 50 0.49 5.33 2.10
CA GLY A 50 1.83 5.86 2.01
C GLY A 50 1.87 7.15 1.21
N GLN A 51 3.06 7.59 0.83
CA GLN A 51 3.27 8.85 0.12
C GLN A 51 3.57 8.61 -1.35
N ALA A 52 2.97 9.41 -2.22
CA ALA A 52 3.20 9.30 -3.65
C ALA A 52 4.67 9.57 -4.04
N ASN A 53 5.39 10.33 -3.23
CA ASN A 53 6.80 10.65 -3.44
C ASN A 53 7.77 9.60 -2.91
N ALA A 54 7.25 8.44 -2.48
CA ALA A 54 8.04 7.34 -1.93
C ALA A 54 8.73 7.63 -0.60
N ALA A 55 8.28 8.62 0.15
CA ALA A 55 8.80 8.89 1.48
C ALA A 55 8.36 7.79 2.44
N LYS A 56 9.28 7.29 3.26
CA LYS A 56 8.99 6.32 4.31
C LYS A 56 8.77 7.03 5.64
N GLY A 57 8.06 6.36 6.55
CA GLY A 57 7.86 6.92 7.88
C GLY A 57 6.98 6.02 8.73
N ASN A 58 6.73 6.44 9.96
CA ASN A 58 6.00 5.64 10.94
C ASN A 58 4.76 6.36 11.50
N ASP A 59 4.36 7.47 10.94
CA ASP A 59 3.11 8.13 11.35
C ASP A 59 1.91 7.52 10.59
N SER A 60 0.73 8.11 10.78
CA SER A 60 -0.51 7.55 10.21
C SER A 60 -0.61 7.72 8.69
N TYR A 61 0.20 8.58 8.08
CA TYR A 61 0.20 8.84 6.64
C TYR A 61 1.34 8.17 5.90
N ASN A 62 2.22 7.48 6.63
CA ASN A 62 3.41 6.89 6.02
C ASN A 62 3.45 5.39 6.24
N LEU A 63 4.20 4.72 5.38
CA LEU A 63 4.53 3.30 5.49
C LEU A 63 6.03 3.12 5.38
N TYR A 64 6.50 1.93 5.73
CA TYR A 64 7.91 1.57 5.62
C TYR A 64 8.01 0.12 5.16
N ASN A 65 8.22 -0.07 3.86
CA ASN A 65 8.32 -1.39 3.24
C ASN A 65 7.08 -2.26 3.47
N PRO A 66 5.89 -1.81 3.04
CA PRO A 66 4.70 -2.65 3.12
C PRO A 66 4.83 -3.84 2.18
N ILE A 67 4.38 -5.02 2.61
CA ILE A 67 4.55 -6.24 1.82
C ILE A 67 3.24 -6.89 1.39
N HIS A 68 2.18 -6.76 2.15
CA HIS A 68 0.89 -7.36 1.84
C HIS A 68 -0.25 -6.42 2.19
N MET A 69 -1.36 -6.62 1.51
CA MET A 69 -2.61 -5.96 1.88
C MET A 69 -3.76 -6.95 1.71
N ALA A 70 -4.85 -6.68 2.41
CA ALA A 70 -6.10 -7.43 2.29
C ALA A 70 -7.26 -6.46 2.45
N PHE A 71 -8.41 -6.82 1.91
CA PHE A 71 -9.62 -6.01 1.98
C PHE A 71 -10.70 -6.75 2.75
N ASP A 72 -11.50 -6.03 3.54
CA ASP A 72 -12.70 -6.59 4.14
C ASP A 72 -13.90 -6.41 3.18
N SER A 73 -15.08 -6.84 3.63
CA SER A 73 -16.28 -6.80 2.78
C SER A 73 -16.76 -5.37 2.46
N ASN A 74 -16.27 -4.38 3.18
CA ASN A 74 -16.57 -2.96 2.94
C ASN A 74 -15.47 -2.25 2.17
N ASP A 75 -14.50 -3.01 1.64
CA ASP A 75 -13.33 -2.49 0.94
C ASP A 75 -12.44 -1.59 1.78
N ASN A 76 -12.44 -1.79 3.09
CA ASN A 76 -11.42 -1.23 3.95
C ASN A 76 -10.15 -2.07 3.81
N MET A 77 -8.99 -1.43 3.89
CA MET A 77 -7.73 -2.06 3.56
C MET A 77 -6.87 -2.26 4.81
N TYR A 78 -6.32 -3.46 4.93
CA TYR A 78 -5.35 -3.80 5.97
C TYR A 78 -3.99 -3.96 5.30
N VAL A 79 -2.98 -3.28 5.80
CA VAL A 79 -1.64 -3.27 5.23
C VAL A 79 -0.64 -3.79 6.25
N SER A 80 0.12 -4.79 5.86
CA SER A 80 1.27 -5.26 6.63
C SER A 80 2.44 -4.30 6.40
N ASP A 81 2.65 -3.40 7.33
CA ASP A 81 3.67 -2.34 7.27
C ASP A 81 4.95 -2.87 7.93
N ARG A 82 5.69 -3.63 7.18
CA ARG A 82 6.71 -4.57 7.65
C ARG A 82 7.78 -3.92 8.53
N LEU A 83 8.42 -2.87 8.07
CA LEU A 83 9.54 -2.29 8.82
C LEU A 83 9.11 -1.36 9.94
N ASN A 84 7.81 -1.07 10.04
CA ASN A 84 7.21 -0.43 11.23
C ASN A 84 6.58 -1.45 12.17
N SER A 85 6.66 -2.75 11.84
CA SER A 85 6.18 -3.84 12.69
C SER A 85 4.72 -3.67 13.11
N ARG A 86 3.88 -3.30 12.16
CA ARG A 86 2.46 -3.03 12.46
C ARG A 86 1.56 -3.44 11.31
N VAL A 87 0.28 -3.62 11.61
CA VAL A 87 -0.79 -3.70 10.62
C VAL A 87 -1.56 -2.39 10.67
N GLN A 88 -1.63 -1.70 9.55
CA GLN A 88 -2.35 -0.44 9.41
C GLN A 88 -3.69 -0.67 8.72
N PHE A 89 -4.74 -0.09 9.28
CA PHE A 89 -6.10 -0.15 8.75
C PHE A 89 -6.46 1.19 8.13
N PHE A 90 -6.92 1.14 6.89
CA PHE A 90 -7.35 2.32 6.14
C PHE A 90 -8.80 2.14 5.75
N THR A 91 -9.66 3.05 6.17
CA THR A 91 -11.01 3.07 5.63
C THR A 91 -10.96 3.49 4.17
N ARG A 92 -11.93 3.02 3.40
CA ARG A 92 -11.97 3.27 1.96
C ARG A 92 -11.83 4.76 1.65
N GLY A 93 -10.85 5.09 0.81
CA GLY A 93 -10.61 6.46 0.38
C GLY A 93 -9.85 7.34 1.37
N ASN A 94 -9.44 6.81 2.51
CA ASN A 94 -8.71 7.58 3.52
C ASN A 94 -7.22 7.22 3.47
N LEU A 95 -6.37 8.24 3.41
CA LEU A 95 -4.92 8.06 3.37
C LEU A 95 -4.29 8.01 4.76
N SER A 96 -5.06 8.23 5.81
CA SER A 96 -4.58 8.14 7.19
C SER A 96 -4.92 6.77 7.75
N GLY A 97 -3.90 6.03 8.18
CA GLY A 97 -4.07 4.68 8.72
C GLY A 97 -4.18 4.67 10.23
N THR A 98 -4.81 3.62 10.75
CA THR A 98 -4.90 3.34 12.18
C THR A 98 -4.20 2.02 12.46
N THR A 99 -3.34 1.98 13.46
CA THR A 99 -2.69 0.73 13.86
C THR A 99 -3.71 -0.18 14.54
N VAL A 100 -3.94 -1.37 13.98
CA VAL A 100 -4.89 -2.35 14.53
C VAL A 100 -4.19 -3.61 15.02
N GLY A 101 -2.90 -3.76 14.77
CA GLY A 101 -2.12 -4.88 15.28
C GLY A 101 -0.65 -4.56 15.20
N GLY A 102 0.10 -4.98 16.20
CA GLY A 102 1.55 -4.92 16.20
C GLY A 102 2.11 -6.28 15.83
N ILE A 103 3.25 -6.28 15.15
CA ILE A 103 4.00 -7.50 14.87
C ILE A 103 5.09 -7.59 15.93
N THR A 104 4.95 -8.55 16.85
CA THR A 104 5.90 -8.70 17.95
C THR A 104 7.05 -9.61 17.56
N GLY A 105 8.14 -9.52 18.27
CA GLY A 105 9.30 -10.37 18.08
C GLY A 105 10.16 -9.98 16.90
N ASN A 106 9.98 -8.82 16.42
CA ASN A 106 10.73 -8.34 15.28
C ASN A 106 11.81 -7.37 15.69
#